data_c91da5944e91ab57b71ebb00bf640d32
#
_entry.id   c91da5944e91ab57b71ebb00bf640d32
#
_cell.length_a   1.000
_cell.length_b   1.000
_cell.length_c   1.000
_cell.angle_alpha   90.00
_cell.angle_beta   90.00
_cell.angle_gamma   90.00
#
_symmetry.space_group_name_H-M   'P 1'
#
loop_
_entity.id
_entity.type
_entity.pdbx_description
1 polymer ?
#
loop_
_entity_poly.entity_id
_entity_poly.type
_entity_poly.pdbx_seq_one_letter_code
_entity_poly.pdbx_strand_id
1 'polypeptide(L)'
;PVPGSDAGKDGVFHRGAEGEHIAGNLCIRFPWPSIIRTTYGDHERCRQNYFATYENLYFTGDGAFRDAEGNYRITGRVDDVLNVSGHRIGTAEVENAINMYPDVVESAVVGFPHDIKGQGIYAFVTLNKGHKTSGEEKAGLVGMVNKVIGPLAKPDKIQFVTGLPKTRSGKIMRRILRKIAEGELSNLGDISTLVDPTVVEEIKAGRL
;
A
#
# COMPACT_ATOMS: atom_id res chain seq x y z
N PRO A 1 -6.48 -14.08 -25.34
CA PRO A 1 -5.50 -13.00 -25.39
C PRO A 1 -6.23 -11.67 -25.35
N VAL A 2 -5.92 -10.83 -24.36
CA VAL A 2 -6.40 -9.44 -24.38
C VAL A 2 -5.72 -8.76 -25.54
N PRO A 3 -6.44 -8.14 -26.49
CA PRO A 3 -5.84 -7.48 -27.65
C PRO A 3 -4.80 -6.44 -27.20
N GLY A 4 -3.56 -6.53 -27.71
CA GLY A 4 -2.47 -5.62 -27.37
C GLY A 4 -1.63 -6.02 -26.16
N SER A 5 -1.60 -7.29 -25.79
CA SER A 5 -0.80 -7.81 -24.70
C SER A 5 0.29 -8.73 -25.22
N ASP A 6 1.55 -8.32 -25.12
CA ASP A 6 2.70 -9.19 -25.32
C ASP A 6 3.17 -9.75 -23.97
N ALA A 7 3.36 -11.07 -23.92
CA ALA A 7 3.97 -11.72 -22.78
C ALA A 7 5.46 -11.82 -23.05
N GLY A 8 6.26 -11.13 -22.26
CA GLY A 8 7.70 -11.24 -22.31
C GLY A 8 8.19 -12.66 -22.02
N LYS A 9 9.45 -12.94 -22.40
CA LYS A 9 10.12 -14.24 -22.17
C LYS A 9 10.26 -14.62 -20.69
N ASP A 10 10.03 -13.67 -19.80
CA ASP A 10 10.10 -13.75 -18.33
C ASP A 10 8.84 -14.34 -17.68
N GLY A 11 7.78 -14.60 -18.45
CA GLY A 11 6.52 -15.12 -17.91
C GLY A 11 5.64 -14.09 -17.21
N VAL A 12 6.01 -12.82 -17.26
CA VAL A 12 5.26 -11.69 -16.73
C VAL A 12 4.48 -11.04 -17.87
N PHE A 13 3.22 -10.73 -17.61
CA PHE A 13 2.35 -10.14 -18.61
C PHE A 13 2.46 -8.61 -18.60
N HIS A 14 2.73 -8.03 -19.79
CA HIS A 14 2.81 -6.59 -20.01
C HIS A 14 1.69 -6.14 -20.94
N ARG A 15 1.24 -4.91 -20.74
CA ARG A 15 0.42 -4.21 -21.71
C ARG A 15 1.27 -3.09 -22.33
N GLY A 16 1.53 -3.17 -23.62
CA GLY A 16 2.33 -2.20 -24.38
C GLY A 16 3.42 -2.88 -25.23
N ALA A 17 4.07 -2.11 -26.10
CA ALA A 17 5.13 -2.57 -26.97
C ALA A 17 6.48 -2.71 -26.21
N GLU A 18 7.39 -3.53 -26.77
CA GLU A 18 8.76 -3.66 -26.27
C GLU A 18 9.48 -2.30 -26.40
N GLY A 19 10.16 -1.84 -25.34
CA GLY A 19 10.85 -0.55 -25.28
C GLY A 19 10.03 0.62 -24.73
N GLU A 20 8.76 0.41 -24.38
CA GLU A 20 7.93 1.43 -23.74
C GLU A 20 7.90 1.31 -22.22
N HIS A 21 7.68 2.44 -21.54
CA HIS A 21 7.37 2.47 -20.13
C HIS A 21 5.95 1.96 -19.91
N ILE A 22 5.80 0.85 -19.17
CA ILE A 22 4.51 0.19 -19.00
C ILE A 22 4.15 0.15 -17.51
N ALA A 23 2.96 0.64 -17.20
CA ALA A 23 2.37 0.51 -15.85
C ALA A 23 1.11 -0.36 -15.91
N GLY A 24 0.94 -1.26 -14.95
CA GLY A 24 -0.23 -2.12 -14.90
C GLY A 24 -0.24 -3.08 -13.72
N ASN A 25 -1.14 -4.05 -13.77
CA ASN A 25 -1.23 -5.11 -12.79
C ASN A 25 -0.18 -6.20 -13.07
N LEU A 26 0.54 -6.61 -12.02
CA LEU A 26 1.51 -7.68 -12.13
C LEU A 26 0.81 -9.04 -12.15
N CYS A 27 1.03 -9.80 -13.21
CA CYS A 27 0.51 -11.15 -13.37
C CYS A 27 1.64 -12.13 -13.78
N ILE A 28 1.59 -13.36 -13.24
CA ILE A 28 2.54 -14.40 -13.59
C ILE A 28 1.86 -15.37 -14.58
N ARG A 29 2.51 -15.61 -15.71
CA ARG A 29 1.96 -16.43 -16.80
C ARG A 29 2.19 -17.91 -16.62
N PHE A 30 3.37 -18.28 -16.13
CA PHE A 30 3.76 -19.68 -16.04
C PHE A 30 3.64 -20.17 -14.59
N PRO A 31 3.08 -21.37 -14.37
CA PRO A 31 3.02 -21.95 -13.04
C PRO A 31 4.44 -22.28 -12.54
N TRP A 32 4.63 -22.18 -11.22
CA TRP A 32 5.86 -22.57 -10.54
C TRP A 32 5.54 -23.59 -9.42
N PRO A 33 6.50 -24.38 -8.93
CA PRO A 33 6.24 -25.50 -8.03
C PRO A 33 5.50 -25.12 -6.73
N SER A 34 5.73 -23.92 -6.19
CA SER A 34 5.10 -23.44 -4.95
C SER A 34 3.88 -22.54 -5.17
N ILE A 35 3.31 -22.51 -6.39
CA ILE A 35 2.06 -21.77 -6.64
C ILE A 35 0.95 -22.26 -5.71
N ILE A 36 0.17 -21.31 -5.17
CA ILE A 36 -0.99 -21.65 -4.34
C ILE A 36 -1.97 -22.51 -5.13
N ARG A 37 -2.45 -23.60 -4.53
CA ARG A 37 -3.43 -24.50 -5.14
C ARG A 37 -4.82 -24.34 -4.58
N THR A 38 -4.91 -23.93 -3.32
CA THR A 38 -6.19 -23.71 -2.64
C THR A 38 -5.98 -22.90 -1.36
N THR A 39 -7.05 -22.30 -0.86
CA THR A 39 -7.17 -21.81 0.51
C THR A 39 -7.89 -22.89 1.33
N TYR A 40 -7.35 -23.27 2.47
CA TYR A 40 -7.95 -24.29 3.33
C TYR A 40 -9.41 -23.94 3.68
N GLY A 41 -10.31 -24.86 3.39
CA GLY A 41 -11.75 -24.70 3.62
C GLY A 41 -12.48 -23.73 2.67
N ASP A 42 -11.76 -23.07 1.73
CA ASP A 42 -12.35 -22.06 0.83
C ASP A 42 -11.62 -22.00 -0.52
N HIS A 43 -11.81 -23.02 -1.34
CA HIS A 43 -11.21 -23.10 -2.67
C HIS A 43 -11.69 -21.96 -3.60
N GLU A 44 -12.96 -21.60 -3.52
CA GLU A 44 -13.54 -20.57 -4.37
C GLU A 44 -12.90 -19.20 -4.11
N ARG A 45 -12.58 -18.87 -2.88
CA ARG A 45 -11.82 -17.67 -2.53
C ARG A 45 -10.42 -17.66 -3.17
N CYS A 46 -9.74 -18.81 -3.18
CA CYS A 46 -8.46 -18.93 -3.87
C CYS A 46 -8.60 -18.62 -5.36
N ARG A 47 -9.59 -19.21 -6.00
CA ARG A 47 -9.89 -19.01 -7.42
C ARG A 47 -10.20 -17.53 -7.72
N GLN A 48 -11.10 -16.93 -6.96
CA GLN A 48 -11.51 -15.53 -7.15
C GLN A 48 -10.36 -14.54 -6.94
N ASN A 49 -9.54 -14.74 -5.93
CA ASN A 49 -8.48 -13.80 -5.61
C ASN A 49 -7.31 -13.83 -6.59
N TYR A 50 -6.98 -15.01 -7.12
CA TYR A 50 -5.73 -15.19 -7.86
C TYR A 50 -5.89 -15.58 -9.32
N PHE A 51 -7.03 -16.17 -9.73
CA PHE A 51 -7.18 -16.78 -11.04
C PHE A 51 -8.40 -16.31 -11.83
N ALA A 52 -9.35 -15.60 -11.21
CA ALA A 52 -10.58 -15.19 -11.89
C ALA A 52 -10.46 -13.84 -12.61
N THR A 53 -9.56 -12.95 -12.16
CA THR A 53 -9.43 -11.60 -12.73
C THR A 53 -8.85 -11.62 -14.15
N TYR A 54 -7.88 -12.51 -14.40
CA TYR A 54 -7.24 -12.66 -15.69
C TYR A 54 -7.17 -14.15 -16.08
N GLU A 55 -7.73 -14.47 -17.23
CA GLU A 55 -7.76 -15.85 -17.71
C GLU A 55 -6.36 -16.38 -17.96
N ASN A 56 -6.07 -17.59 -17.45
CA ASN A 56 -4.77 -18.28 -17.56
C ASN A 56 -3.55 -17.52 -16.95
N LEU A 57 -3.80 -16.55 -16.07
CA LEU A 57 -2.76 -15.82 -15.37
C LEU A 57 -2.95 -15.92 -13.87
N TYR A 58 -1.85 -15.93 -13.11
CA TYR A 58 -1.87 -15.72 -11.67
C TYR A 58 -1.77 -14.22 -11.38
N PHE A 59 -2.82 -13.67 -10.79
CA PHE A 59 -2.85 -12.27 -10.39
C PHE A 59 -2.20 -12.11 -9.01
N THR A 60 -1.10 -11.34 -8.93
CA THR A 60 -0.37 -11.16 -7.66
C THR A 60 -1.08 -10.22 -6.69
N GLY A 61 -1.98 -9.38 -7.19
CA GLY A 61 -2.62 -8.29 -6.44
C GLY A 61 -1.74 -7.05 -6.32
N ASP A 62 -0.62 -7.01 -7.05
CA ASP A 62 0.31 -5.88 -7.04
C ASP A 62 0.24 -5.11 -8.36
N GLY A 63 0.41 -3.79 -8.28
CA GLY A 63 0.74 -2.94 -9.41
C GLY A 63 2.24 -2.93 -9.64
N ALA A 64 2.64 -2.82 -10.90
CA ALA A 64 4.04 -2.71 -11.27
C ALA A 64 4.24 -1.73 -12.42
N PHE A 65 5.43 -1.18 -12.49
CA PHE A 65 5.95 -0.40 -13.59
C PHE A 65 7.15 -1.14 -14.17
N ARG A 66 7.23 -1.22 -15.50
CA ARG A 66 8.39 -1.72 -16.22
C ARG A 66 9.02 -0.59 -17.01
N ASP A 67 10.33 -0.41 -16.89
CA ASP A 67 11.07 0.57 -17.68
C ASP A 67 11.45 0.04 -19.07
N ALA A 68 12.03 0.91 -19.89
CA ALA A 68 12.47 0.56 -21.24
C ALA A 68 13.60 -0.49 -21.27
N GLU A 69 14.39 -0.58 -20.21
CA GLU A 69 15.47 -1.56 -20.03
C GLU A 69 14.95 -2.92 -19.55
N GLY A 70 13.64 -3.01 -19.21
CA GLY A 70 13.00 -4.26 -18.77
C GLY A 70 13.03 -4.50 -17.27
N ASN A 71 13.46 -3.53 -16.45
CA ASN A 71 13.43 -3.65 -15.00
C ASN A 71 12.01 -3.42 -14.47
N TYR A 72 11.63 -4.16 -13.41
CA TYR A 72 10.34 -4.04 -12.78
C TYR A 72 10.45 -3.28 -11.44
N ARG A 73 9.55 -2.34 -11.26
CA ARG A 73 9.33 -1.65 -9.99
C ARG A 73 7.92 -1.96 -9.50
N ILE A 74 7.79 -2.57 -8.33
CA ILE A 74 6.49 -2.77 -7.70
C ILE A 74 6.00 -1.41 -7.18
N THR A 75 4.79 -1.00 -7.59
CA THR A 75 4.20 0.29 -7.23
C THR A 75 3.29 0.20 -6.01
N GLY A 76 2.98 -0.99 -5.55
CA GLY A 76 2.18 -1.26 -4.37
C GLY A 76 1.04 -2.25 -4.64
N ARG A 77 0.19 -2.46 -3.64
CA ARG A 77 -1.00 -3.28 -3.76
C ARG A 77 -2.07 -2.57 -4.57
N VAL A 78 -2.78 -3.32 -5.41
CA VAL A 78 -3.91 -2.78 -6.20
C VAL A 78 -5.10 -2.41 -5.31
N ASP A 79 -5.26 -3.11 -4.19
CA ASP A 79 -6.30 -2.88 -3.17
C ASP A 79 -5.93 -1.79 -2.15
N ASP A 80 -4.68 -1.34 -2.13
CA ASP A 80 -4.19 -0.23 -1.28
C ASP A 80 -4.07 1.10 -2.05
N VAL A 81 -4.80 1.26 -3.14
CA VAL A 81 -4.87 2.51 -3.91
C VAL A 81 -5.96 3.41 -3.33
N LEU A 82 -5.59 4.65 -3.04
CA LEU A 82 -6.50 5.69 -2.56
C LEU A 82 -7.19 6.39 -3.75
N ASN A 83 -8.45 6.75 -3.57
CA ASN A 83 -9.19 7.55 -4.55
C ASN A 83 -9.44 8.95 -3.98
N VAL A 84 -8.49 9.85 -4.21
CA VAL A 84 -8.50 11.22 -3.67
C VAL A 84 -8.96 12.17 -4.76
N SER A 85 -10.13 12.77 -4.60
CA SER A 85 -10.70 13.69 -5.60
C SER A 85 -10.73 13.12 -7.03
N GLY A 86 -11.01 11.82 -7.16
CA GLY A 86 -11.05 11.12 -8.45
C GLY A 86 -9.69 10.64 -8.98
N HIS A 87 -8.60 10.95 -8.30
CA HIS A 87 -7.25 10.49 -8.67
C HIS A 87 -6.86 9.26 -7.88
N ARG A 88 -6.24 8.29 -8.56
CA ARG A 88 -5.74 7.07 -7.93
C ARG A 88 -4.31 7.28 -7.48
N ILE A 89 -4.08 7.23 -6.17
CA ILE A 89 -2.79 7.44 -5.52
C ILE A 89 -2.40 6.17 -4.78
N GLY A 90 -1.25 5.59 -5.08
CA GLY A 90 -0.72 4.42 -4.38
C GLY A 90 -0.28 4.79 -2.96
N THR A 91 -0.72 4.02 -1.95
CA THR A 91 -0.26 4.25 -0.57
C THR A 91 1.26 4.14 -0.45
N ALA A 92 1.85 3.16 -1.11
CA ALA A 92 3.30 2.96 -1.12
C ALA A 92 4.08 4.14 -1.72
N GLU A 93 3.50 4.84 -2.70
CA GLU A 93 4.13 6.03 -3.30
C GLU A 93 4.20 7.18 -2.28
N VAL A 94 3.13 7.38 -1.52
CA VAL A 94 3.09 8.40 -0.45
C VAL A 94 4.02 8.01 0.70
N GLU A 95 4.03 6.73 1.11
CA GLU A 95 4.96 6.19 2.12
C GLU A 95 6.42 6.41 1.70
N ASN A 96 6.76 6.12 0.45
CA ASN A 96 8.10 6.34 -0.07
C ASN A 96 8.51 7.81 0.01
N ALA A 97 7.62 8.74 -0.35
CA ALA A 97 7.89 10.16 -0.27
C ALA A 97 8.09 10.63 1.19
N ILE A 98 7.25 10.14 2.13
CA ILE A 98 7.38 10.41 3.57
C ILE A 98 8.71 9.87 4.10
N ASN A 99 9.09 8.64 3.72
CA ASN A 99 10.31 7.97 4.19
C ASN A 99 11.62 8.61 3.65
N MET A 100 11.52 9.52 2.66
CA MET A 100 12.67 10.34 2.24
C MET A 100 12.98 11.46 3.23
N TYR A 101 12.09 11.76 4.19
CA TYR A 101 12.38 12.76 5.22
C TYR A 101 13.37 12.18 6.24
N PRO A 102 14.49 12.88 6.54
CA PRO A 102 15.64 12.30 7.24
C PRO A 102 15.32 11.67 8.62
N ASP A 103 14.33 12.22 9.31
CA ASP A 103 13.98 11.80 10.67
C ASP A 103 12.92 10.69 10.74
N VAL A 104 12.42 10.25 9.58
CA VAL A 104 11.44 9.18 9.50
C VAL A 104 12.13 7.82 9.52
N VAL A 105 11.72 6.96 10.45
CA VAL A 105 12.14 5.56 10.50
C VAL A 105 11.29 4.70 9.57
N GLU A 106 9.99 4.90 9.66
CA GLU A 106 9.01 4.18 8.84
C GLU A 106 7.67 4.92 8.82
N SER A 107 6.87 4.66 7.81
CA SER A 107 5.51 5.18 7.72
C SER A 107 4.54 4.14 7.18
N ALA A 108 3.26 4.35 7.47
CA ALA A 108 2.16 3.61 6.86
C ALA A 108 1.04 4.58 6.49
N VAL A 109 0.53 4.44 5.28
CA VAL A 109 -0.52 5.31 4.75
C VAL A 109 -1.78 4.50 4.49
N VAL A 110 -2.92 5.05 4.90
CA VAL A 110 -4.25 4.49 4.63
C VAL A 110 -5.22 5.58 4.23
N GLY A 111 -6.30 5.19 3.55
CA GLY A 111 -7.43 6.07 3.29
C GLY A 111 -8.38 6.14 4.48
N PHE A 112 -9.08 7.26 4.58
CA PHE A 112 -10.24 7.42 5.46
C PHE A 112 -11.34 8.19 4.73
N PRO A 113 -12.62 8.07 5.11
CA PRO A 113 -13.71 8.83 4.51
C PRO A 113 -13.50 10.34 4.69
N HIS A 114 -13.65 11.10 3.61
CA HIS A 114 -13.50 12.55 3.60
C HIS A 114 -14.64 13.20 2.81
N ASP A 115 -15.38 14.13 3.42
CA ASP A 115 -16.63 14.68 2.89
C ASP A 115 -16.48 15.33 1.50
N ILE A 116 -15.34 15.97 1.22
CA ILE A 116 -15.11 16.69 -0.05
C ILE A 116 -14.36 15.84 -1.06
N LYS A 117 -13.35 15.07 -0.60
CA LYS A 117 -12.42 14.34 -1.49
C LYS A 117 -12.86 12.90 -1.78
N GLY A 118 -13.91 12.41 -1.14
CA GLY A 118 -14.29 11.00 -1.09
C GLY A 118 -13.38 10.21 -0.15
N GLN A 119 -12.08 10.19 -0.40
CA GLN A 119 -11.07 9.68 0.53
C GLN A 119 -10.04 10.74 0.86
N GLY A 120 -9.67 10.82 2.13
CA GLY A 120 -8.51 11.56 2.63
C GLY A 120 -7.33 10.63 2.88
N ILE A 121 -6.15 11.20 3.01
CA ILE A 121 -4.90 10.49 3.26
C ILE A 121 -4.52 10.61 4.72
N TYR A 122 -4.43 9.48 5.43
CA TYR A 122 -3.97 9.39 6.81
C TYR A 122 -2.60 8.71 6.87
N ALA A 123 -1.59 9.43 7.32
CA ALA A 123 -0.23 8.92 7.49
C ALA A 123 0.06 8.67 8.98
N PHE A 124 0.50 7.46 9.30
CA PHE A 124 1.09 7.08 10.59
C PHE A 124 2.61 7.07 10.41
N VAL A 125 3.32 7.82 11.23
CA VAL A 125 4.76 8.06 11.04
C VAL A 125 5.52 7.81 12.34
N THR A 126 6.56 6.98 12.27
CA THR A 126 7.51 6.76 13.35
C THR A 126 8.77 7.58 13.07
N LEU A 127 9.16 8.41 14.02
CA LEU A 127 10.38 9.21 13.95
C LEU A 127 11.53 8.58 14.73
N ASN A 128 12.75 8.98 14.42
CA ASN A 128 13.94 8.65 15.20
C ASN A 128 13.79 9.06 16.66
N LYS A 129 14.34 8.26 17.57
CA LYS A 129 14.28 8.53 19.03
C LYS A 129 14.87 9.90 19.36
N GLY A 130 14.12 10.67 20.14
CA GLY A 130 14.54 12.01 20.60
C GLY A 130 14.06 13.17 19.73
N HIS A 131 13.45 12.91 18.57
CA HIS A 131 12.81 13.98 17.80
C HIS A 131 11.47 14.38 18.43
N LYS A 132 11.26 15.69 18.50
CA LYS A 132 10.00 16.26 19.00
C LYS A 132 8.96 16.22 17.88
N THR A 133 7.78 15.75 18.21
CA THR A 133 6.64 15.80 17.31
C THR A 133 6.06 17.21 17.31
N SER A 134 6.48 18.06 16.38
CA SER A 134 6.04 19.45 16.29
C SER A 134 5.27 19.73 15.00
N GLY A 135 4.72 20.93 14.88
CA GLY A 135 4.10 21.39 13.64
C GLY A 135 5.10 21.54 12.49
N GLU A 136 6.37 21.76 12.80
CA GLU A 136 7.44 21.89 11.80
C GLU A 136 7.73 20.56 11.11
N GLU A 137 7.81 19.45 11.86
CA GLU A 137 7.97 18.11 11.26
C GLU A 137 6.79 17.75 10.37
N LYS A 138 5.54 18.04 10.81
CA LYS A 138 4.36 17.85 9.95
C LYS A 138 4.45 18.64 8.66
N ALA A 139 4.85 19.90 8.74
CA ALA A 139 5.02 20.77 7.58
C ALA A 139 6.14 20.26 6.65
N GLY A 140 7.25 19.79 7.22
CA GLY A 140 8.36 19.18 6.49
C GLY A 140 7.94 17.92 5.72
N LEU A 141 7.19 17.01 6.37
CA LEU A 141 6.66 15.80 5.74
C LEU A 141 5.70 16.13 4.58
N VAL A 142 4.79 17.08 4.80
CA VAL A 142 3.87 17.55 3.75
C VAL A 142 4.66 18.19 2.59
N GLY A 143 5.68 18.98 2.90
CA GLY A 143 6.57 19.58 1.90
C GLY A 143 7.30 18.53 1.06
N MET A 144 7.77 17.44 1.69
CA MET A 144 8.43 16.34 1.00
C MET A 144 7.46 15.62 0.04
N VAL A 145 6.24 15.28 0.48
CA VAL A 145 5.24 14.67 -0.38
C VAL A 145 4.85 15.57 -1.55
N ASN A 146 4.67 16.88 -1.29
CA ASN A 146 4.40 17.86 -2.34
C ASN A 146 5.52 17.92 -3.39
N LYS A 147 6.75 17.85 -2.96
CA LYS A 147 7.92 17.91 -3.85
C LYS A 147 8.06 16.67 -4.72
N VAL A 148 7.80 15.49 -4.14
CA VAL A 148 8.03 14.19 -4.81
C VAL A 148 6.86 13.79 -5.69
N ILE A 149 5.62 14.00 -5.24
CA ILE A 149 4.42 13.51 -5.93
C ILE A 149 3.55 14.69 -6.41
N GLY A 150 3.34 15.68 -5.54
CA GLY A 150 2.48 16.82 -5.84
C GLY A 150 1.37 17.03 -4.78
N PRO A 151 0.60 18.12 -4.92
CA PRO A 151 -0.32 18.58 -3.87
C PRO A 151 -1.52 17.65 -3.63
N LEU A 152 -1.89 16.82 -4.60
CA LEU A 152 -3.01 15.88 -4.47
C LEU A 152 -2.72 14.73 -3.50
N ALA A 153 -1.45 14.37 -3.35
CA ALA A 153 -0.99 13.29 -2.47
C ALA A 153 -0.71 13.76 -1.03
N LYS A 154 -0.93 15.03 -0.74
CA LYS A 154 -0.70 15.62 0.58
C LYS A 154 -1.53 14.91 1.65
N PRO A 155 -0.89 14.39 2.72
CA PRO A 155 -1.63 13.82 3.85
C PRO A 155 -2.54 14.86 4.52
N ASP A 156 -3.80 14.47 4.74
CA ASP A 156 -4.77 15.29 5.47
C ASP A 156 -4.54 15.19 6.98
N LYS A 157 -4.10 13.99 7.41
CA LYS A 157 -3.80 13.68 8.81
C LYS A 157 -2.44 13.02 8.90
N ILE A 158 -1.60 13.49 9.83
CA ILE A 158 -0.31 12.90 10.16
C ILE A 158 -0.31 12.64 11.67
N GLN A 159 -0.28 11.37 12.05
CA GLN A 159 -0.17 10.93 13.43
C GLN A 159 1.22 10.36 13.66
N PHE A 160 1.96 10.94 14.59
CA PHE A 160 3.21 10.36 15.05
C PHE A 160 2.91 9.25 16.04
N VAL A 161 3.59 8.11 15.85
CA VAL A 161 3.40 6.89 16.64
C VAL A 161 4.75 6.32 17.05
N THR A 162 4.80 5.59 18.15
CA THR A 162 6.04 4.94 18.63
C THR A 162 6.39 3.71 17.81
N GLY A 163 5.41 3.11 17.15
CA GLY A 163 5.59 1.96 16.27
C GLY A 163 4.35 1.70 15.42
N LEU A 164 4.49 0.85 14.41
CA LEU A 164 3.40 0.41 13.55
C LEU A 164 2.96 -1.03 13.93
N PRO A 165 1.66 -1.36 13.80
CA PRO A 165 1.17 -2.71 14.10
C PRO A 165 1.71 -3.69 13.08
N LYS A 166 2.65 -4.54 13.48
CA LYS A 166 3.35 -5.51 12.62
C LYS A 166 3.09 -6.94 13.06
N THR A 167 3.00 -7.82 12.07
CA THR A 167 3.05 -9.27 12.30
C THR A 167 4.46 -9.69 12.69
N ARG A 168 4.61 -10.94 13.19
CA ARG A 168 5.92 -11.55 13.49
C ARG A 168 6.87 -11.60 12.28
N SER A 169 6.33 -11.60 11.06
CA SER A 169 7.13 -11.51 9.82
C SER A 169 7.50 -10.08 9.41
N GLY A 170 7.18 -9.07 10.23
CA GLY A 170 7.47 -7.65 9.96
C GLY A 170 6.48 -6.95 9.03
N LYS A 171 5.41 -7.63 8.61
CA LYS A 171 4.39 -7.03 7.73
C LYS A 171 3.48 -6.09 8.52
N ILE A 172 3.37 -4.84 8.06
CA ILE A 172 2.45 -3.84 8.64
C ILE A 172 1.00 -4.27 8.36
N MET A 173 0.17 -4.26 9.41
CA MET A 173 -1.24 -4.61 9.32
C MET A 173 -2.09 -3.37 8.99
N ARG A 174 -2.02 -2.90 7.74
CA ARG A 174 -2.76 -1.71 7.26
C ARG A 174 -4.25 -1.80 7.50
N ARG A 175 -4.82 -3.01 7.53
CA ARG A 175 -6.23 -3.22 7.87
C ARG A 175 -6.60 -2.62 9.23
N ILE A 176 -5.75 -2.78 10.23
CA ILE A 176 -5.96 -2.22 11.58
C ILE A 176 -5.88 -0.70 11.53
N LEU A 177 -4.86 -0.15 10.88
CA LEU A 177 -4.67 1.30 10.73
C LEU A 177 -5.84 1.95 9.99
N ARG A 178 -6.35 1.30 8.93
CA ARG A 178 -7.52 1.78 8.19
C ARG A 178 -8.75 1.88 9.08
N LYS A 179 -9.08 0.82 9.81
CA LYS A 179 -10.20 0.83 10.75
C LYS A 179 -10.09 1.93 11.81
N ILE A 180 -8.90 2.12 12.37
CA ILE A 180 -8.65 3.21 13.31
C ILE A 180 -8.85 4.57 12.63
N ALA A 181 -8.31 4.78 11.44
CA ALA A 181 -8.48 6.03 10.68
C ALA A 181 -9.95 6.33 10.38
N GLU A 182 -10.74 5.31 10.06
CA GLU A 182 -12.20 5.39 9.83
C GLU A 182 -13.01 5.60 11.11
N GLY A 183 -12.42 5.40 12.30
CA GLY A 183 -13.09 5.53 13.60
C GLY A 183 -13.73 4.25 14.11
N GLU A 184 -13.50 3.11 13.43
CA GLU A 184 -13.95 1.80 13.89
C GLU A 184 -12.97 1.24 14.92
N LEU A 185 -13.17 1.58 16.20
CA LEU A 185 -12.24 1.23 17.29
C LEU A 185 -12.59 -0.08 18.02
N SER A 186 -13.84 -0.55 17.89
CA SER A 186 -14.36 -1.71 18.64
C SER A 186 -14.08 -3.05 17.98
N ASN A 187 -14.00 -3.10 16.65
CA ASN A 187 -13.82 -4.34 15.90
C ASN A 187 -12.63 -4.26 14.94
N LEU A 188 -11.43 -4.33 15.49
CA LEU A 188 -10.20 -4.35 14.67
C LEU A 188 -9.90 -5.71 14.03
N GLY A 189 -10.72 -6.74 14.31
CA GLY A 189 -10.53 -8.12 13.88
C GLY A 189 -9.39 -8.80 14.63
N ASP A 190 -8.86 -9.89 14.07
CA ASP A 190 -7.80 -10.68 14.71
C ASP A 190 -6.49 -9.88 14.81
N ILE A 191 -6.05 -9.66 16.04
CA ILE A 191 -4.78 -9.00 16.40
C ILE A 191 -3.76 -9.96 17.03
N SER A 192 -4.09 -11.24 17.14
CA SER A 192 -3.25 -12.26 17.82
C SER A 192 -1.88 -12.47 17.15
N THR A 193 -1.76 -12.11 15.88
CA THR A 193 -0.52 -12.23 15.10
C THR A 193 0.42 -11.05 15.25
N LEU A 194 0.03 -10.00 15.98
CA LEU A 194 0.86 -8.84 16.23
C LEU A 194 2.05 -9.18 17.14
N VAL A 195 3.19 -8.58 16.86
CA VAL A 195 4.38 -8.63 17.74
C VAL A 195 4.10 -7.90 19.04
N ASP A 196 3.53 -6.72 18.94
CA ASP A 196 3.18 -5.86 20.07
C ASP A 196 1.77 -5.29 19.90
N PRO A 197 0.78 -5.85 20.61
CA PRO A 197 -0.59 -5.33 20.57
C PRO A 197 -0.77 -3.95 21.25
N THR A 198 0.17 -3.53 22.12
CA THR A 198 0.05 -2.26 22.87
C THR A 198 0.14 -1.06 21.95
N VAL A 199 0.87 -1.18 20.84
CA VAL A 199 0.96 -0.17 19.78
C VAL A 199 -0.43 0.20 19.22
N VAL A 200 -1.34 -0.76 19.15
CA VAL A 200 -2.71 -0.51 18.65
C VAL A 200 -3.48 0.41 19.58
N GLU A 201 -3.36 0.20 20.90
CA GLU A 201 -4.04 1.04 21.89
C GLU A 201 -3.48 2.47 21.89
N GLU A 202 -2.16 2.61 21.75
CA GLU A 202 -1.53 3.92 21.61
C GLU A 202 -2.03 4.67 20.35
N ILE A 203 -2.08 3.98 19.21
CA ILE A 203 -2.56 4.57 17.95
C ILE A 203 -4.02 4.99 18.08
N LYS A 204 -4.86 4.17 18.71
CA LYS A 204 -6.28 4.51 19.00
C LYS A 204 -6.41 5.75 19.86
N ALA A 205 -5.62 5.83 20.93
CA ALA A 205 -5.65 6.97 21.86
C ALA A 205 -5.21 8.28 21.22
N GLY A 206 -4.24 8.22 20.29
CA GLY A 206 -3.71 9.38 19.56
C GLY A 206 -4.43 9.70 18.24
N ARG A 207 -5.56 9.06 17.93
CA ARG A 207 -6.30 9.26 16.67
C ARG A 207 -6.72 10.72 16.47
N LEU A 208 -6.52 11.24 15.24
CA LEU A 208 -6.85 12.60 14.82
C LEU A 208 -8.26 12.69 14.19
#